data_b2573199bdd9729f1529dd355bb900ee
#
_entry.id   b2573199bdd9729f1529dd355bb900ee
#
_cell.length_a   1.000
_cell.length_b   1.000
_cell.length_c   1.000
_cell.angle_alpha   90.00
_cell.angle_beta   90.00
_cell.angle_gamma   90.00
#
_symmetry.space_group_name_H-M   'P 1'
#
loop_
_entity.id
_entity.type
_entity.pdbx_description
1 polymer ?
#
loop_
_entity_poly.entity_id
_entity_poly.type
_entity_poly.pdbx_seq_one_letter_code
_entity_poly.pdbx_strand_id
1 'polypeptide(L)'
;MIHDNGVALFNRVRYRHHDESIFLYAFDLIELNGDDLRRDPLNVRKATLASVLARAAPGLRLNEHLEADGPDVFHHACMLGLEGIVSKRKDSQYRSGRSPHWIKSKNPNAPAVKREAEEDWGQCRG
;
A
#
# COMPACT_ATOMS: atom_id res chain seq x y z
N MET A 1 3.81 4.85 -3.96
CA MET A 1 4.00 5.74 -5.10
C MET A 1 4.04 4.94 -6.39
N ILE A 2 3.28 5.35 -7.38
CA ILE A 2 3.02 4.50 -8.54
C ILE A 2 3.20 5.28 -9.84
N HIS A 3 3.83 4.64 -10.81
CA HIS A 3 3.92 5.12 -12.16
C HIS A 3 2.59 4.91 -12.92
N ASP A 4 2.40 5.58 -14.05
CA ASP A 4 1.18 5.51 -14.86
C ASP A 4 0.84 4.10 -15.36
N ASN A 5 1.80 3.17 -15.42
CA ASN A 5 1.54 1.77 -15.74
C ASN A 5 1.16 0.92 -14.53
N GLY A 6 0.95 1.52 -13.38
CA GLY A 6 0.52 0.83 -12.16
C GLY A 6 1.64 0.23 -11.33
N VAL A 7 2.89 0.36 -11.73
CA VAL A 7 4.04 -0.19 -11.00
C VAL A 7 4.81 0.94 -10.33
N ALA A 8 5.18 0.74 -9.07
CA ALA A 8 5.98 1.72 -8.33
C ALA A 8 7.39 1.83 -8.92
N LEU A 9 7.82 3.06 -9.17
CA LEU A 9 9.15 3.36 -9.70
C LEU A 9 9.93 4.23 -8.73
N PHE A 10 10.61 3.59 -7.80
CA PHE A 10 11.38 4.25 -6.78
C PHE A 10 12.44 5.22 -7.35
N ASN A 11 13.07 4.84 -8.45
CA ASN A 11 14.11 5.67 -9.08
C ASN A 11 13.58 7.04 -9.54
N ARG A 12 12.36 7.12 -10.01
CA ARG A 12 11.77 8.39 -10.42
C ARG A 12 11.58 9.34 -9.24
N VAL A 13 11.21 8.80 -8.11
CA VAL A 13 11.09 9.58 -6.87
C VAL A 13 12.45 9.99 -6.36
N ARG A 14 13.38 9.04 -6.25
CA ARG A 14 14.71 9.22 -5.71
C ARG A 14 15.50 10.28 -6.46
N TYR A 15 15.41 10.30 -7.78
CA TYR A 15 16.16 11.22 -8.63
C TYR A 15 15.34 12.41 -9.13
N ARG A 16 14.09 12.53 -8.67
CA ARG A 16 13.18 13.63 -9.01
C ARG A 16 12.97 13.81 -10.50
N HIS A 17 12.92 12.71 -11.24
CA HIS A 17 12.63 12.71 -12.67
C HIS A 17 11.15 12.56 -12.94
N HIS A 18 10.62 13.34 -13.89
CA HIS A 18 9.26 13.17 -14.43
C HIS A 18 8.17 13.19 -13.37
N ASP A 19 8.17 14.19 -12.50
CA ASP A 19 7.25 14.31 -11.39
C ASP A 19 5.78 14.33 -11.83
N GLU A 20 5.49 14.80 -13.04
CA GLU A 20 4.14 14.86 -13.58
C GLU A 20 3.51 13.49 -13.82
N SER A 21 4.32 12.45 -14.00
CA SER A 21 3.83 11.08 -14.21
C SER A 21 3.76 10.27 -12.92
N ILE A 22 4.01 10.89 -11.78
CA ILE A 22 4.01 10.24 -10.47
C ILE A 22 2.79 10.69 -9.68
N PHE A 23 2.07 9.71 -9.10
CA PHE A 23 0.91 9.96 -8.26
C PHE A 23 1.13 9.37 -6.88
N LEU A 24 0.61 10.05 -5.87
CA LEU A 24 0.57 9.52 -4.51
C LEU A 24 -0.79 8.85 -4.29
N TYR A 25 -0.76 7.58 -3.90
CA TYR A 25 -1.96 6.81 -3.60
C TYR A 25 -2.17 6.73 -2.10
N ALA A 26 -3.28 7.29 -1.64
CA ALA A 26 -3.67 7.21 -0.24
C ALA A 26 -4.53 5.96 -0.02
N PHE A 27 -4.23 5.19 1.03
CA PHE A 27 -4.93 3.93 1.30
C PHE A 27 -5.57 3.87 2.69
N ASP A 28 -5.34 4.85 3.54
CA ASP A 28 -5.97 4.92 4.85
C ASP A 28 -6.06 6.38 5.31
N LEU A 29 -6.90 6.64 6.30
CA LEU A 29 -7.08 7.96 6.89
C LEU A 29 -7.14 7.81 8.41
N ILE A 30 -6.16 8.35 9.10
CA ILE A 30 -6.02 8.20 10.56
C ILE A 30 -6.35 9.46 11.34
N GLU A 31 -6.36 10.59 10.69
CA GLU A 31 -6.72 11.88 11.28
C GLU A 31 -7.35 12.78 10.23
N LEU A 32 -8.37 13.53 10.63
CA LEU A 32 -9.01 14.52 9.77
C LEU A 32 -9.42 15.74 10.62
N ASN A 33 -8.82 16.90 10.29
CA ASN A 33 -9.11 18.18 10.96
C ASN A 33 -9.01 18.11 12.49
N GLY A 34 -8.04 17.36 13.00
CA GLY A 34 -7.83 17.19 14.43
C GLY A 34 -8.57 16.02 15.06
N ASP A 35 -9.46 15.36 14.32
CA ASP A 35 -10.16 14.18 14.80
C ASP A 35 -9.36 12.92 14.55
N ASP A 36 -9.16 12.13 15.59
CA ASP A 36 -8.47 10.84 15.53
C ASP A 36 -9.44 9.76 15.04
N LEU A 37 -9.17 9.20 13.87
CA LEU A 37 -10.03 8.20 13.25
C LEU A 37 -9.50 6.77 13.42
N ARG A 38 -8.42 6.57 14.16
CA ARG A 38 -7.78 5.26 14.28
C ARG A 38 -8.68 4.20 14.91
N ARG A 39 -9.63 4.60 15.74
CA ARG A 39 -10.59 3.69 16.39
C ARG A 39 -11.77 3.31 15.50
N ASP A 40 -11.98 4.05 14.42
CA ASP A 40 -13.05 3.71 13.48
C ASP A 40 -12.67 2.45 12.68
N PRO A 41 -13.66 1.65 12.27
CA PRO A 41 -13.40 0.51 11.39
C PRO A 41 -12.75 0.95 10.08
N LEU A 42 -11.94 0.09 9.48
CA LEU A 42 -11.23 0.38 8.24
C LEU A 42 -12.18 0.83 7.12
N ASN A 43 -13.33 0.15 6.97
CA ASN A 43 -14.30 0.50 5.94
C ASN A 43 -14.83 1.93 6.11
N VAL A 44 -15.01 2.39 7.34
CA VAL A 44 -15.43 3.77 7.64
C VAL A 44 -14.30 4.76 7.31
N ARG A 45 -13.07 4.44 7.72
CA ARG A 45 -11.93 5.29 7.42
C ARG A 45 -11.73 5.44 5.91
N LYS A 46 -11.87 4.35 5.15
CA LYS A 46 -11.73 4.38 3.69
C LYS A 46 -12.86 5.14 3.02
N ALA A 47 -14.08 5.03 3.50
CA ALA A 47 -15.20 5.80 2.97
C ALA A 47 -15.00 7.30 3.20
N THR A 48 -14.51 7.68 4.37
CA THR A 48 -14.18 9.08 4.67
C THR A 48 -13.03 9.57 3.78
N LEU A 49 -12.01 8.74 3.60
CA LEU A 49 -10.88 9.04 2.70
C LEU A 49 -11.35 9.30 1.28
N ALA A 50 -12.24 8.46 0.76
CA ALA A 50 -12.79 8.64 -0.58
C ALA A 50 -13.51 9.99 -0.72
N SER A 51 -14.29 10.39 0.29
CA SER A 51 -14.97 11.68 0.30
C SER A 51 -14.00 12.86 0.30
N VAL A 52 -12.92 12.75 1.09
CA VAL A 52 -11.88 13.79 1.15
C VAL A 52 -11.16 13.90 -0.19
N LEU A 53 -10.80 12.78 -0.79
CA LEU A 53 -10.03 12.74 -2.04
C LEU A 53 -10.86 13.14 -3.26
N ALA A 54 -12.17 13.11 -3.18
CA ALA A 54 -13.03 13.56 -4.28
C ALA A 54 -12.76 15.03 -4.65
N ARG A 55 -12.22 15.81 -3.72
CA ARG A 55 -11.90 17.24 -3.91
C ARG A 55 -10.39 17.51 -3.88
N ALA A 56 -9.58 16.47 -3.89
CA ALA A 56 -8.12 16.61 -3.79
C ALA A 56 -7.49 17.01 -5.12
N ALA A 57 -6.24 17.47 -5.05
CA ALA A 57 -5.43 17.77 -6.22
C ALA A 57 -5.19 16.52 -7.08
N PRO A 58 -4.98 16.68 -8.41
CA PRO A 58 -4.84 15.53 -9.32
C PRO A 58 -3.72 14.54 -8.98
N GLY A 59 -2.68 14.99 -8.29
CA GLY A 59 -1.55 14.13 -7.91
C GLY A 59 -1.83 13.19 -6.73
N LEU A 60 -2.97 13.32 -6.07
CA LEU A 60 -3.34 12.51 -4.92
C LEU A 60 -4.57 11.68 -5.27
N ARG A 61 -4.44 10.35 -5.19
CA ARG A 61 -5.49 9.42 -5.61
C ARG A 61 -5.82 8.42 -4.51
N LEU A 62 -7.05 7.94 -4.52
CA LEU A 62 -7.48 6.85 -3.65
C LEU A 62 -6.87 5.54 -4.15
N ASN A 63 -6.25 4.80 -3.25
CA ASN A 63 -5.84 3.43 -3.53
C ASN A 63 -7.07 2.53 -3.34
N GLU A 64 -7.70 2.15 -4.43
CA GLU A 64 -8.85 1.26 -4.41
C GLU A 64 -8.45 -0.13 -3.94
N HIS A 65 -9.36 -0.78 -3.22
CA HIS A 65 -9.12 -2.11 -2.72
C HIS A 65 -10.02 -3.13 -3.43
N LEU A 66 -9.60 -4.39 -3.36
CA LEU A 66 -10.39 -5.51 -3.87
C LEU A 66 -10.94 -6.31 -2.71
N GLU A 67 -12.22 -6.67 -2.80
CA GLU A 67 -12.85 -7.56 -1.84
C GLU A 67 -13.03 -8.92 -2.53
N ALA A 68 -11.97 -9.73 -2.52
CA ALA A 68 -11.94 -11.00 -3.21
C ALA A 68 -11.12 -12.00 -2.40
N ASP A 69 -11.05 -13.25 -2.88
CA ASP A 69 -10.24 -14.28 -2.25
C ASP A 69 -8.76 -13.88 -2.23
N GLY A 70 -8.17 -13.85 -1.05
CA GLY A 70 -6.79 -13.40 -0.85
C GLY A 70 -5.76 -14.16 -1.69
N PRO A 71 -5.78 -15.51 -1.69
CA PRO A 71 -4.86 -16.29 -2.53
C PRO A 71 -4.97 -15.99 -4.02
N ASP A 72 -6.16 -15.78 -4.54
CA ASP A 72 -6.36 -15.44 -5.95
C ASP A 72 -5.80 -14.06 -6.27
N VAL A 73 -6.05 -13.08 -5.42
CA VAL A 73 -5.51 -11.73 -5.59
C VAL A 73 -3.98 -11.76 -5.52
N PHE A 74 -3.42 -12.51 -4.58
CA PHE A 74 -1.97 -12.66 -4.45
C PHE A 74 -1.35 -13.29 -5.70
N HIS A 75 -1.98 -14.35 -6.23
CA HIS A 75 -1.52 -14.99 -7.46
C HIS A 75 -1.46 -14.00 -8.63
N HIS A 76 -2.52 -13.22 -8.83
CA HIS A 76 -2.55 -12.22 -9.88
C HIS A 76 -1.50 -11.11 -9.66
N ALA A 77 -1.31 -10.68 -8.43
CA ALA A 77 -0.28 -9.68 -8.10
C ALA A 77 1.12 -10.20 -8.45
N CYS A 78 1.41 -11.46 -8.15
CA CYS A 78 2.68 -12.09 -8.50
C CYS A 78 2.87 -12.18 -10.02
N MET A 79 1.82 -12.51 -10.76
CA MET A 79 1.87 -12.56 -12.22
C MET A 79 2.15 -11.18 -12.85
N LEU A 80 1.70 -10.12 -12.20
CA LEU A 80 1.96 -8.75 -12.64
C LEU A 80 3.35 -8.23 -12.23
N GLY A 81 4.11 -9.02 -11.48
CA GLY A 81 5.43 -8.62 -11.01
C GLY A 81 5.42 -7.68 -9.82
N LEU A 82 4.29 -7.55 -9.12
CA LEU A 82 4.18 -6.71 -7.93
C LEU A 82 4.93 -7.33 -6.75
N GLU A 83 5.33 -6.49 -5.81
CA GLU A 83 6.06 -6.94 -4.61
C GLU A 83 5.21 -7.83 -3.70
N GLY A 84 3.90 -7.66 -3.73
CA GLY A 84 2.98 -8.41 -2.91
C GLY A 84 1.69 -7.67 -2.66
N ILE A 85 0.95 -8.14 -1.68
CA ILE A 85 -0.30 -7.51 -1.26
C ILE A 85 -0.35 -7.36 0.25
N VAL A 86 -1.21 -6.46 0.71
CA VAL A 86 -1.58 -6.34 2.12
C VAL A 86 -3.07 -6.63 2.26
N SER A 87 -3.39 -7.67 3.02
CA SER A 87 -4.77 -8.04 3.32
C SER A 87 -5.17 -7.42 4.66
N LYS A 88 -6.31 -6.75 4.70
CA LYS A 88 -6.78 -6.05 5.89
C LYS A 88 -8.22 -6.42 6.20
N ARG A 89 -8.56 -6.58 7.48
CA ARG A 89 -9.95 -6.78 7.89
C ARG A 89 -10.71 -5.46 7.79
N LYS A 90 -11.89 -5.49 7.19
CA LYS A 90 -12.73 -4.30 6.98
C LYS A 90 -13.15 -3.61 8.27
N ASP A 91 -13.36 -4.38 9.31
CA ASP A 91 -13.84 -3.90 10.61
C ASP A 91 -12.71 -3.59 11.58
N SER A 92 -11.45 -3.66 11.13
CA SER A 92 -10.30 -3.45 12.00
C SER A 92 -10.04 -1.98 12.28
N GLN A 93 -9.62 -1.69 13.51
CA GLN A 93 -9.11 -0.39 13.89
C GLN A 93 -7.66 -0.23 13.42
N TYR A 94 -7.23 1.00 13.27
CA TYR A 94 -5.83 1.28 12.95
C TYR A 94 -4.96 1.02 14.18
N ARG A 95 -3.83 0.36 13.97
CA ARG A 95 -2.85 0.10 15.01
C ARG A 95 -1.45 0.35 14.44
N SER A 96 -0.66 1.14 15.15
CA SER A 96 0.74 1.37 14.79
C SER A 96 1.55 0.09 14.96
N GLY A 97 2.51 -0.10 14.06
CA GLY A 97 3.33 -1.31 14.07
C GLY A 97 2.60 -2.51 13.48
N ARG A 98 2.93 -3.69 13.98
CA ARG A 98 2.31 -4.93 13.50
C ARG A 98 0.88 -5.05 14.01
N SER A 99 0.00 -5.52 13.13
CA SER A 99 -1.39 -5.79 13.47
C SER A 99 -1.78 -7.19 13.00
N PRO A 100 -2.46 -8.00 13.84
CA PRO A 100 -2.93 -9.31 13.42
C PRO A 100 -4.01 -9.25 12.34
N HIS A 101 -4.60 -8.07 12.13
CA HIS A 101 -5.65 -7.86 11.14
C HIS A 101 -5.09 -7.42 9.78
N TRP A 102 -3.79 -7.18 9.70
CA TRP A 102 -3.11 -6.78 8.47
C TRP A 102 -2.04 -7.80 8.15
N ILE A 103 -2.19 -8.45 7.01
CA ILE A 103 -1.30 -9.54 6.60
C ILE A 103 -0.59 -9.13 5.32
N LYS A 104 0.74 -9.12 5.35
CA LYS A 104 1.57 -8.91 4.16
C LYS A 104 1.89 -10.25 3.52
N SER A 105 1.67 -10.34 2.22
CA SER A 105 2.08 -11.50 1.43
C SER A 105 3.03 -11.00 0.35
N LYS A 106 4.29 -11.41 0.44
CA LYS A 106 5.37 -10.93 -0.44
C LYS A 106 5.58 -11.88 -1.62
N ASN A 107 5.75 -11.30 -2.81
CA ASN A 107 6.13 -12.05 -4.00
C ASN A 107 7.63 -12.34 -3.96
N PRO A 108 8.04 -13.61 -3.80
CA PRO A 108 9.47 -13.95 -3.68
C PRO A 108 10.26 -13.69 -4.95
N ASN A 109 9.60 -13.57 -6.09
CA ASN A 109 10.25 -13.32 -7.36
C ASN A 109 10.40 -11.84 -7.71
N ALA A 110 9.82 -10.93 -6.92
CA ALA A 110 9.95 -9.51 -7.17
C ALA A 110 11.37 -9.03 -6.81
N PRO A 111 11.97 -8.13 -7.61
CA PRO A 111 13.35 -7.67 -7.36
C PRO A 111 13.56 -7.06 -5.97
N ALA A 112 12.62 -6.28 -5.47
CA ALA A 112 12.73 -5.67 -4.15
C ALA A 112 12.73 -6.71 -3.03
N VAL A 113 11.88 -7.75 -3.16
CA VAL A 113 11.78 -8.82 -2.18
C VAL A 113 13.05 -9.68 -2.19
N LYS A 114 13.60 -9.96 -3.38
CA LYS A 114 14.88 -10.67 -3.51
C LYS A 114 16.01 -9.90 -2.84
N ARG A 115 16.05 -8.59 -3.01
CA ARG A 115 17.07 -7.76 -2.35
C ARG A 115 16.95 -7.80 -0.83
N GLU A 116 15.74 -7.75 -0.28
CA GLU A 116 15.53 -7.90 1.16
C GLU A 116 16.06 -9.22 1.67
N ALA A 117 15.80 -10.31 0.97
CA ALA A 117 16.28 -11.64 1.34
C ALA A 117 17.80 -11.71 1.33
N GLU A 118 18.45 -11.13 0.33
CA GLU A 118 19.90 -11.08 0.23
C GLU A 118 20.52 -10.24 1.36
N GLU A 119 19.92 -9.11 1.68
CA GLU A 119 20.36 -8.27 2.79
C GLU A 119 20.21 -8.98 4.14
N ASP A 120 19.12 -9.67 4.34
CA ASP A 120 18.89 -10.47 5.53
C ASP A 120 19.95 -11.58 5.71
N TRP A 121 20.33 -12.21 4.62
CA TRP A 121 21.44 -13.17 4.64
C TRP A 121 22.75 -12.50 5.01
N GLY A 122 23.02 -11.32 4.48
CA GLY A 122 24.22 -10.55 4.77
C GLY A 122 24.30 -10.08 6.21
N GLN A 123 23.18 -9.90 6.89
CA GLN A 123 23.16 -9.51 8.29
C GLN A 123 23.39 -10.65 9.26
N CYS A 124 23.57 -11.83 8.73
CA CYS A 124 23.94 -12.98 9.53
C CYS A 124 23.13 -13.15 10.80
N ARG A 125 22.05 -13.73 10.69
CA ARG A 125 21.19 -14.02 11.79
C ARG A 125 21.74 -15.02 12.75
N GLY A 126 22.91 -14.96 13.03
CA GLY A 126 23.59 -15.90 13.92
C GLY A 126 22.90 -16.08 15.22
#